data_87ed40dd4560c0353b558b2d14d4ac1a
#
_entry.id   87ed40dd4560c0353b558b2d14d4ac1a
#
_cell.length_a   1.000
_cell.length_b   1.000
_cell.length_c   1.000
_cell.angle_alpha   90.00
_cell.angle_beta   90.00
_cell.angle_gamma   90.00
#
_symmetry.space_group_name_H-M   'P 1'
#
loop_
_entity.id
_entity.type
_entity.pdbx_description
1 polymer ?
#
loop_
_entity_poly.entity_id
_entity_poly.type
_entity_poly.pdbx_seq_one_letter_code
_entity_poly.pdbx_strand_id
1 'polypeptide(L)'
;SLAQPDAKALPLLFAADAARDLGATRVLLAAPYLAYLRQDRRFNTGEAITSRTFAALVSTVFDGIVTVDPHLHRYRSLGEVYRVPTRVVQSAPAIAAWVAAHVDRPVLIGPDAESEQWVQEVARLAGAPFTVLQKIRRGDKDVGVSLPDTAALAERQPVLIDDIVPIACEEIFKRVEAS
;
A
#
# COMPACT_ATOMS: atom_id res chain seq x y z
N SER A 1 3.78 9.83 6.18
CA SER A 1 3.79 9.11 4.89
C SER A 1 4.99 9.58 4.06
N LEU A 2 5.73 8.60 3.50
CA LEU A 2 6.84 8.84 2.56
C LEU A 2 6.38 8.82 1.09
N ALA A 3 5.13 9.10 0.80
CA ALA A 3 4.72 9.47 -0.54
C ALA A 3 5.49 10.73 -0.97
N GLN A 4 6.05 10.77 -2.19
CA GLN A 4 7.03 11.77 -2.66
C GLN A 4 8.32 11.76 -1.81
N PRO A 5 9.07 10.65 -1.80
CA PRO A 5 10.21 10.46 -0.91
C PRO A 5 11.35 11.45 -1.16
N ASP A 6 11.54 11.91 -2.40
CA ASP A 6 12.62 12.84 -2.77
C ASP A 6 12.50 14.17 -2.01
N ALA A 7 11.28 14.66 -1.81
CA ALA A 7 11.05 15.90 -1.06
C ALA A 7 11.09 15.71 0.46
N LYS A 8 10.94 14.48 0.96
CA LYS A 8 10.74 14.20 2.39
C LYS A 8 11.92 13.51 3.06
N ALA A 9 12.69 12.72 2.33
CA ALA A 9 13.75 11.92 2.92
C ALA A 9 14.81 12.79 3.62
N LEU A 10 15.41 13.75 2.92
CA LEU A 10 16.44 14.60 3.52
C LEU A 10 15.94 15.41 4.72
N PRO A 11 14.79 16.08 4.67
CA PRO A 11 14.23 16.75 5.86
C PRO A 11 14.05 15.80 7.06
N LEU A 12 13.64 14.55 6.84
CA LEU A 12 13.50 13.56 7.91
C LEU A 12 14.85 13.15 8.51
N LEU A 13 15.89 12.99 7.69
CA LEU A 13 17.24 12.69 8.18
C LEU A 13 17.76 13.85 9.02
N PHE A 14 17.61 15.09 8.57
CA PHE A 14 18.03 16.28 9.32
C PHE A 14 17.24 16.44 10.63
N ALA A 15 15.94 16.15 10.62
CA ALA A 15 15.11 16.20 11.83
C ALA A 15 15.56 15.14 12.86
N ALA A 16 15.95 13.95 12.40
CA ALA A 16 16.47 12.91 13.28
C ALA A 16 17.81 13.28 13.90
N ASP A 17 18.70 13.90 13.13
CA ASP A 17 19.99 14.41 13.59
C ASP A 17 19.79 15.52 14.63
N ALA A 18 18.99 16.53 14.34
CA ALA A 18 18.64 17.60 15.26
C ALA A 18 18.00 17.08 16.56
N ALA A 19 17.14 16.04 16.47
CA ALA A 19 16.56 15.42 17.66
C ALA A 19 17.64 14.79 18.57
N ARG A 20 18.67 14.18 17.98
CA ARG A 20 19.80 13.60 18.72
C ARG A 20 20.65 14.68 19.40
N ASP A 21 20.93 15.78 18.69
CA ASP A 21 21.63 16.93 19.26
C ASP A 21 20.86 17.54 20.45
N LEU A 22 19.53 17.48 20.42
CA LEU A 22 18.67 17.91 21.54
C LEU A 22 18.52 16.86 22.64
N GLY A 23 19.28 15.76 22.59
CA GLY A 23 19.35 14.74 23.64
C GLY A 23 18.43 13.53 23.44
N ALA A 24 17.82 13.34 22.26
CA ALA A 24 17.06 12.14 22.02
C ALA A 24 17.98 10.91 21.97
N THR A 25 17.76 9.96 22.87
CA THR A 25 18.51 8.69 22.93
C THR A 25 18.02 7.67 21.91
N ARG A 26 16.80 7.82 21.43
CA ARG A 26 16.20 6.97 20.38
C ARG A 26 15.32 7.81 19.46
N VAL A 27 15.46 7.59 18.16
CA VAL A 27 14.65 8.25 17.13
C VAL A 27 13.98 7.18 16.27
N LEU A 28 12.68 7.09 16.30
CA LEU A 28 11.89 6.13 15.53
C LEU A 28 11.24 6.79 14.32
N LEU A 29 11.22 6.10 13.20
CA LEU A 29 10.49 6.52 12.00
C LEU A 29 9.08 5.92 12.01
N ALA A 30 8.06 6.75 12.18
CA ALA A 30 6.68 6.37 11.92
C ALA A 30 6.28 6.82 10.51
N ALA A 31 6.29 5.87 9.57
CA ALA A 31 5.96 6.12 8.18
C ALA A 31 4.82 5.19 7.74
N PRO A 32 3.55 5.63 7.79
CA PRO A 32 2.42 4.82 7.32
C PRO A 32 2.63 4.25 5.92
N TYR A 33 3.20 5.02 5.02
CA TYR A 33 3.68 4.53 3.72
C TYR A 33 5.20 4.57 3.66
N LEU A 34 5.84 3.44 3.34
CA LEU A 34 7.28 3.31 3.05
C LEU A 34 7.52 3.33 1.53
N ALA A 35 8.40 4.23 1.12
CA ALA A 35 8.77 4.38 -0.29
C ALA A 35 9.64 3.24 -0.81
N TYR A 36 9.69 3.09 -2.14
CA TYR A 36 10.59 2.23 -2.92
C TYR A 36 10.44 0.72 -2.72
N LEU A 37 9.53 0.22 -1.91
CA LEU A 37 9.37 -1.22 -1.67
C LEU A 37 8.94 -2.00 -2.92
N ARG A 38 8.31 -1.35 -3.91
CA ARG A 38 7.93 -1.98 -5.19
C ARG A 38 9.13 -2.32 -6.07
N GLN A 39 10.27 -1.63 -5.94
CA GLN A 39 11.50 -1.95 -6.67
C GLN A 39 12.41 -2.85 -5.81
N ASP A 40 12.01 -4.06 -5.64
CA ASP A 40 12.62 -5.12 -4.83
C ASP A 40 13.60 -6.01 -5.60
N ARG A 41 13.68 -5.84 -6.92
CA ARG A 41 14.64 -6.48 -7.83
C ARG A 41 15.06 -5.53 -8.96
N ARG A 42 16.07 -5.94 -9.72
CA ARG A 42 16.38 -5.31 -11.01
C ARG A 42 15.38 -5.81 -12.05
N PHE A 43 14.73 -4.91 -12.75
CA PHE A 43 13.86 -5.21 -13.89
C PHE A 43 14.68 -5.18 -15.18
N ASN A 44 15.69 -4.28 -15.28
CA ASN A 44 16.64 -4.19 -16.38
C ASN A 44 18.08 -4.17 -15.88
N THR A 45 19.03 -4.50 -16.77
CA THR A 45 20.46 -4.44 -16.48
C THR A 45 20.86 -3.00 -16.14
N GLY A 46 21.64 -2.83 -15.08
CA GLY A 46 22.12 -1.52 -14.62
C GLY A 46 21.20 -0.78 -13.65
N GLU A 47 19.97 -1.23 -13.42
CA GLU A 47 19.09 -0.64 -12.42
C GLU A 47 19.54 -0.94 -10.98
N ALA A 48 19.33 0.01 -10.08
CA ALA A 48 19.48 -0.20 -8.65
C ALA A 48 18.29 -0.98 -8.07
N ILE A 49 18.49 -1.70 -6.98
CA ILE A 49 17.39 -2.20 -6.14
C ILE A 49 17.11 -1.13 -5.09
N THR A 50 16.24 -0.17 -5.45
CA THR A 50 16.06 1.04 -4.64
C THR A 50 15.49 0.76 -3.26
N SER A 51 14.70 -0.30 -3.10
CA SER A 51 14.23 -0.74 -1.78
C SER A 51 15.39 -1.00 -0.81
N ARG A 52 16.45 -1.69 -1.26
CA ARG A 52 17.62 -1.99 -0.43
C ARG A 52 18.46 -0.75 -0.13
N THR A 53 18.67 0.09 -1.15
CA THR A 53 19.46 1.32 -0.99
C THR A 53 18.78 2.26 -0.01
N PHE A 54 17.49 2.48 -0.17
CA PHE A 54 16.72 3.36 0.73
C PHE A 54 16.62 2.78 2.14
N ALA A 55 16.39 1.48 2.28
CA ALA A 55 16.35 0.82 3.58
C ALA A 55 17.70 0.90 4.32
N ALA A 56 18.81 0.75 3.60
CA ALA A 56 20.13 0.94 4.18
C ALA A 56 20.32 2.37 4.71
N LEU A 57 19.95 3.38 3.92
CA LEU A 57 20.03 4.78 4.33
C LEU A 57 19.18 5.05 5.58
N VAL A 58 17.92 4.65 5.59
CA VAL A 58 17.01 4.84 6.74
C VAL A 58 17.54 4.13 7.97
N SER A 59 18.09 2.91 7.80
CA SER A 59 18.63 2.11 8.91
C SER A 59 19.90 2.70 9.54
N THR A 60 20.57 3.66 8.90
CA THR A 60 21.72 4.36 9.52
C THR A 60 21.30 5.50 10.44
N VAL A 61 20.08 6.00 10.29
CA VAL A 61 19.62 7.22 10.97
C VAL A 61 18.60 6.91 12.06
N PHE A 62 17.70 5.97 11.83
CA PHE A 62 16.62 5.65 12.77
C PHE A 62 16.90 4.37 13.54
N ASP A 63 16.48 4.32 14.80
CA ASP A 63 16.63 3.17 15.70
C ASP A 63 15.49 2.16 15.56
N GLY A 64 14.49 2.44 14.74
CA GLY A 64 13.38 1.55 14.45
C GLY A 64 12.35 2.20 13.54
N ILE A 65 11.49 1.36 12.97
CA ILE A 65 10.50 1.77 11.97
C ILE A 65 9.14 1.18 12.33
N VAL A 66 8.10 2.02 12.23
CA VAL A 66 6.70 1.60 12.27
C VAL A 66 6.05 2.01 10.94
N THR A 67 5.37 1.08 10.30
CA THR A 67 4.67 1.31 9.03
C THR A 67 3.33 0.59 8.99
N VAL A 68 2.50 0.94 8.01
CA VAL A 68 1.19 0.31 7.79
C VAL A 68 1.22 -0.44 6.46
N ASP A 69 0.82 -1.70 6.45
CA ASP A 69 0.64 -2.55 5.27
C ASP A 69 1.71 -2.34 4.16
N PRO A 70 3.00 -2.55 4.46
CA PRO A 70 4.05 -2.31 3.49
C PRO A 70 3.95 -3.29 2.32
N HIS A 71 4.22 -2.82 1.11
CA HIS A 71 4.25 -3.67 -0.07
C HIS A 71 5.45 -4.65 -0.03
N LEU A 72 5.19 -5.91 0.33
CA LEU A 72 6.22 -6.94 0.54
C LEU A 72 6.13 -8.08 -0.50
N HIS A 73 5.98 -7.73 -1.80
CA HIS A 73 5.74 -8.74 -2.85
C HIS A 73 6.76 -9.89 -2.88
N ARG A 74 8.07 -9.62 -2.74
CA ARG A 74 9.15 -10.62 -2.74
C ARG A 74 9.88 -10.77 -1.41
N TYR A 75 9.66 -9.87 -0.47
CA TYR A 75 10.20 -9.96 0.88
C TYR A 75 9.17 -10.63 1.79
N ARG A 76 9.61 -11.53 2.66
CA ARG A 76 8.75 -12.15 3.68
C ARG A 76 8.47 -11.22 4.84
N SER A 77 9.39 -10.30 5.09
CA SER A 77 9.26 -9.29 6.15
C SER A 77 10.14 -8.08 5.87
N LEU A 78 9.87 -6.97 6.53
CA LEU A 78 10.73 -5.78 6.49
C LEU A 78 12.13 -6.04 7.03
N GLY A 79 12.31 -7.01 7.94
CA GLY A 79 13.61 -7.40 8.47
C GLY A 79 14.59 -7.98 7.46
N GLU A 80 14.12 -8.38 6.27
CA GLU A 80 15.01 -8.77 5.16
C GLU A 80 15.66 -7.56 4.46
N VAL A 81 15.10 -6.37 4.65
CA VAL A 81 15.50 -5.15 3.94
C VAL A 81 16.10 -4.13 4.91
N TYR A 82 15.44 -3.90 6.05
CA TYR A 82 15.86 -2.94 7.08
C TYR A 82 16.70 -3.62 8.14
N ARG A 83 17.75 -2.93 8.62
CA ARG A 83 18.69 -3.45 9.65
C ARG A 83 18.29 -3.09 11.07
N VAL A 84 17.23 -2.31 11.23
CA VAL A 84 16.70 -1.87 12.52
C VAL A 84 15.38 -2.58 12.82
N PRO A 85 14.95 -2.66 14.09
CA PRO A 85 13.66 -3.22 14.45
C PRO A 85 12.52 -2.58 13.64
N THR A 86 11.64 -3.40 13.10
CA THR A 86 10.50 -2.95 12.30
C THR A 86 9.19 -3.45 12.90
N ARG A 87 8.15 -2.63 12.85
CA ARG A 87 6.80 -3.01 13.23
C ARG A 87 5.83 -2.67 12.12
N VAL A 88 5.06 -3.66 11.70
CA VAL A 88 3.95 -3.50 10.76
C VAL A 88 2.65 -3.40 11.54
N VAL A 89 1.85 -2.41 11.21
CA VAL A 89 0.47 -2.26 11.67
C VAL A 89 -0.44 -2.62 10.51
N GLN A 90 -1.45 -3.43 10.76
CA GLN A 90 -2.45 -3.79 9.74
C GLN A 90 -3.58 -2.78 9.76
N SER A 91 -3.98 -2.26 8.61
CA SER A 91 -5.10 -1.32 8.47
C SER A 91 -6.45 -2.01 8.38
N ALA A 92 -6.50 -3.29 7.99
CA ALA A 92 -7.73 -4.02 7.73
C ALA A 92 -8.78 -3.91 8.87
N PRO A 93 -8.44 -4.02 10.16
CA PRO A 93 -9.42 -3.86 11.23
C PRO A 93 -10.06 -2.46 11.28
N ALA A 94 -9.25 -1.41 11.06
CA ALA A 94 -9.73 -0.04 11.09
C ALA A 94 -10.60 0.27 9.86
N ILE A 95 -10.19 -0.20 8.68
CA ILE A 95 -10.96 -0.05 7.43
C ILE A 95 -12.30 -0.80 7.57
N ALA A 96 -12.29 -2.05 8.05
CA ALA A 96 -13.50 -2.84 8.22
C ALA A 96 -14.50 -2.19 9.18
N ALA A 97 -14.02 -1.67 10.31
CA ALA A 97 -14.85 -0.94 11.25
C ALA A 97 -15.47 0.32 10.64
N TRP A 98 -14.70 1.06 9.86
CA TRP A 98 -15.19 2.25 9.17
C TRP A 98 -16.26 1.89 8.12
N VAL A 99 -15.99 0.89 7.29
CA VAL A 99 -16.93 0.42 6.26
C VAL A 99 -18.25 -0.03 6.90
N ALA A 100 -18.18 -0.83 7.95
CA ALA A 100 -19.36 -1.33 8.65
C ALA A 100 -20.21 -0.20 9.28
N ALA A 101 -19.58 0.92 9.67
CA ALA A 101 -20.28 2.04 10.30
C ALA A 101 -20.84 3.06 9.28
N HIS A 102 -20.29 3.14 8.04
CA HIS A 102 -20.59 4.25 7.14
C HIS A 102 -21.14 3.82 5.76
N VAL A 103 -21.04 2.53 5.39
CA VAL A 103 -21.47 2.07 4.08
C VAL A 103 -22.63 1.08 4.20
N ASP A 104 -23.76 1.41 3.60
CA ASP A 104 -24.91 0.50 3.56
C ASP A 104 -24.68 -0.58 2.49
N ARG A 105 -24.92 -1.86 2.86
CA ARG A 105 -24.75 -3.02 1.97
C ARG A 105 -23.45 -2.97 1.13
N PRO A 106 -22.25 -2.87 1.75
CA PRO A 106 -21.01 -2.74 1.03
C PRO A 106 -20.69 -3.97 0.17
N VAL A 107 -19.98 -3.75 -0.93
CA VAL A 107 -19.18 -4.75 -1.64
C VAL A 107 -17.77 -4.24 -1.80
N LEU A 108 -16.78 -5.02 -1.38
CA LEU A 108 -15.39 -4.60 -1.42
C LEU A 108 -14.76 -5.02 -2.75
N ILE A 109 -13.99 -4.13 -3.35
CA ILE A 109 -13.37 -4.35 -4.65
C ILE A 109 -11.87 -4.18 -4.54
N GLY A 110 -11.13 -5.22 -4.95
CA GLY A 110 -9.68 -5.15 -5.16
C GLY A 110 -9.35 -4.78 -6.61
N PRO A 111 -8.42 -3.85 -6.87
CA PRO A 111 -8.08 -3.40 -8.21
C PRO A 111 -7.31 -4.45 -9.03
N ASP A 112 -6.68 -5.41 -8.39
CA ASP A 112 -5.94 -6.49 -9.04
C ASP A 112 -5.70 -7.68 -8.09
N ALA A 113 -5.11 -8.76 -8.63
CA ALA A 113 -4.84 -9.97 -7.87
C ALA A 113 -3.85 -9.77 -6.69
N GLU A 114 -3.01 -8.74 -6.72
CA GLU A 114 -2.08 -8.45 -5.62
C GLU A 114 -2.82 -7.90 -4.40
N SER A 115 -3.95 -7.21 -4.61
CA SER A 115 -4.79 -6.67 -3.55
C SER A 115 -5.71 -7.69 -2.87
N GLU A 116 -5.85 -8.90 -3.41
CA GLU A 116 -6.82 -9.92 -2.97
C GLU A 116 -6.73 -10.21 -1.46
N GLN A 117 -5.53 -10.39 -0.93
CA GLN A 117 -5.33 -10.72 0.48
C GLN A 117 -5.85 -9.63 1.42
N TRP A 118 -5.62 -8.36 1.09
CA TRP A 118 -6.10 -7.21 1.89
C TRP A 118 -7.61 -7.07 1.80
N VAL A 119 -8.16 -7.14 0.58
CA VAL A 119 -9.60 -7.03 0.38
C VAL A 119 -10.34 -8.16 1.07
N GLN A 120 -9.86 -9.39 0.97
CA GLN A 120 -10.44 -10.56 1.64
C GLN A 120 -10.46 -10.38 3.16
N GLU A 121 -9.37 -9.89 3.76
CA GLU A 121 -9.30 -9.70 5.20
C GLU A 121 -10.24 -8.59 5.68
N VAL A 122 -10.30 -7.46 4.97
CA VAL A 122 -11.27 -6.39 5.28
C VAL A 122 -12.70 -6.89 5.12
N ALA A 123 -13.01 -7.64 4.06
CA ALA A 123 -14.32 -8.22 3.81
C ALA A 123 -14.77 -9.18 4.91
N ARG A 124 -13.86 -10.05 5.33
CA ARG A 124 -14.08 -10.98 6.43
C ARG A 124 -14.42 -10.25 7.74
N LEU A 125 -13.67 -9.20 8.05
CA LEU A 125 -13.86 -8.39 9.27
C LEU A 125 -15.12 -7.53 9.20
N ALA A 126 -15.47 -7.00 8.02
CA ALA A 126 -16.65 -6.17 7.81
C ALA A 126 -17.93 -6.99 7.60
N GLY A 127 -17.85 -8.31 7.42
CA GLY A 127 -19.00 -9.15 7.06
C GLY A 127 -19.56 -8.84 5.68
N ALA A 128 -18.74 -8.37 4.74
CA ALA A 128 -19.13 -7.92 3.40
C ALA A 128 -18.62 -8.88 2.31
N PRO A 129 -19.34 -9.04 1.19
CA PRO A 129 -18.79 -9.72 0.02
C PRO A 129 -17.66 -8.90 -0.60
N PHE A 130 -16.77 -9.59 -1.33
CA PHE A 130 -15.71 -8.93 -2.07
C PHE A 130 -15.51 -9.54 -3.47
N THR A 131 -14.84 -8.78 -4.31
CA THR A 131 -14.38 -9.23 -5.62
C THR A 131 -13.05 -8.57 -5.95
N VAL A 132 -12.32 -9.18 -6.90
CA VAL A 132 -11.04 -8.64 -7.38
C VAL A 132 -11.12 -8.47 -8.89
N LEU A 133 -10.73 -7.31 -9.37
CA LEU A 133 -10.73 -7.01 -10.80
C LEU A 133 -9.55 -7.74 -11.48
N GLN A 134 -9.82 -8.35 -12.63
CA GLN A 134 -8.79 -9.01 -13.42
C GLN A 134 -8.38 -8.12 -14.59
N LYS A 135 -7.10 -7.86 -14.74
CA LYS A 135 -6.54 -7.20 -15.91
C LYS A 135 -6.52 -8.18 -17.08
N ILE A 136 -7.40 -7.98 -18.06
CA ILE A 136 -7.37 -8.71 -19.32
C ILE A 136 -6.49 -7.93 -20.30
N ARG A 137 -5.32 -8.46 -20.65
CA ARG A 137 -4.46 -7.91 -21.72
C ARG A 137 -5.01 -8.37 -23.06
N ARG A 138 -5.56 -7.46 -23.84
CA ARG A 138 -5.96 -7.67 -25.25
C ARG A 138 -4.92 -7.05 -26.19
N GLY A 139 -3.65 -7.52 -26.15
CA GLY A 139 -2.55 -6.96 -26.94
C GLY A 139 -1.68 -5.95 -26.20
N ASP A 140 -0.67 -5.38 -26.90
CA ASP A 140 0.40 -4.55 -26.29
C ASP A 140 -0.07 -3.19 -25.71
N LYS A 141 -1.27 -2.71 -26.06
CA LYS A 141 -1.75 -1.39 -25.64
C LYS A 141 -3.19 -1.37 -25.11
N ASP A 142 -3.92 -2.48 -25.18
CA ASP A 142 -5.32 -2.54 -24.74
C ASP A 142 -5.45 -3.35 -23.46
N VAL A 143 -5.66 -2.65 -22.34
CA VAL A 143 -5.88 -3.26 -21.01
C VAL A 143 -7.36 -3.16 -20.71
N GLY A 144 -8.08 -4.28 -20.87
CA GLY A 144 -9.45 -4.42 -20.38
C GLY A 144 -9.47 -4.82 -18.90
N VAL A 145 -10.45 -4.36 -18.15
CA VAL A 145 -10.75 -4.85 -16.80
C VAL A 145 -12.01 -5.72 -16.92
N SER A 146 -11.94 -6.98 -16.47
CA SER A 146 -13.16 -7.78 -16.34
C SER A 146 -13.91 -7.32 -15.09
N LEU A 147 -15.15 -6.90 -15.30
CA LEU A 147 -16.08 -6.72 -14.18
C LEU A 147 -16.63 -8.11 -13.83
N PRO A 148 -16.69 -8.47 -12.54
CA PRO A 148 -17.43 -9.64 -12.09
C PRO A 148 -18.92 -9.47 -12.36
N ASP A 149 -19.70 -10.53 -12.13
CA ASP A 149 -21.14 -10.53 -12.33
C ASP A 149 -21.80 -9.30 -11.67
N THR A 150 -22.14 -8.32 -12.52
CA THR A 150 -22.70 -7.03 -12.09
C THR A 150 -24.08 -7.18 -11.46
N ALA A 151 -24.81 -8.27 -11.75
CA ALA A 151 -26.14 -8.51 -11.18
C ALA A 151 -26.08 -8.72 -9.67
N ALA A 152 -25.03 -9.37 -9.15
CA ALA A 152 -24.82 -9.56 -7.71
C ALA A 152 -24.37 -8.27 -7.00
N LEU A 153 -23.92 -7.26 -7.74
CA LEU A 153 -23.40 -5.99 -7.23
C LEU A 153 -24.39 -4.83 -7.35
N ALA A 154 -25.42 -4.95 -8.19
CA ALA A 154 -26.33 -3.87 -8.60
C ALA A 154 -27.09 -3.17 -7.44
N GLU A 155 -27.20 -3.82 -6.27
CA GLU A 155 -27.86 -3.24 -5.09
C GLU A 155 -26.89 -2.91 -3.96
N ARG A 156 -25.58 -2.94 -4.20
CA ARG A 156 -24.53 -2.74 -3.18
C ARG A 156 -23.72 -1.50 -3.44
N GLN A 157 -23.19 -0.91 -2.38
CA GLN A 157 -22.27 0.22 -2.48
C GLN A 157 -20.83 -0.30 -2.66
N PRO A 158 -20.18 -0.02 -3.80
CA PRO A 158 -18.82 -0.46 -4.06
C PRO A 158 -17.82 0.36 -3.25
N VAL A 159 -16.89 -0.35 -2.58
CA VAL A 159 -15.77 0.24 -1.84
C VAL A 159 -14.49 -0.34 -2.41
N LEU A 160 -13.69 0.50 -3.06
CA LEU A 160 -12.39 0.11 -3.60
C LEU A 160 -11.35 0.11 -2.47
N ILE A 161 -10.61 -0.99 -2.34
CA ILE A 161 -9.55 -1.16 -1.34
C ILE A 161 -8.24 -1.51 -2.03
N ASP A 162 -7.21 -0.70 -1.76
CA ASP A 162 -5.87 -0.89 -2.28
C ASP A 162 -4.83 -0.48 -1.22
N ASP A 163 -3.61 -1.03 -1.31
CA ASP A 163 -2.47 -0.68 -0.45
C ASP A 163 -1.92 0.72 -0.78
N ILE A 164 -2.06 1.12 -2.02
CA ILE A 164 -1.67 2.44 -2.54
C ILE A 164 -2.80 2.97 -3.42
N VAL A 165 -3.31 4.14 -3.12
CA VAL A 165 -4.28 4.86 -3.97
C VAL A 165 -3.50 5.73 -4.98
N PRO A 166 -3.12 5.24 -6.16
CA PRO A 166 -2.61 6.06 -7.23
C PRO A 166 -3.61 6.15 -8.38
N ILE A 167 -3.27 6.93 -9.33
CA ILE A 167 -3.90 7.26 -10.62
C ILE A 167 -4.88 6.22 -11.23
N ALA A 168 -4.70 4.92 -10.96
CA ALA A 168 -5.61 3.87 -11.41
C ALA A 168 -7.03 4.00 -10.84
N CYS A 169 -7.19 4.57 -9.65
CA CYS A 169 -8.50 4.77 -9.04
C CYS A 169 -9.32 5.84 -9.78
N GLU A 170 -8.69 6.91 -10.28
CA GLU A 170 -9.38 7.91 -11.08
C GLU A 170 -9.96 7.33 -12.37
N GLU A 171 -9.26 6.39 -12.99
CA GLU A 171 -9.69 5.77 -14.24
C GLU A 171 -10.82 4.75 -14.00
N ILE A 172 -10.81 4.04 -12.88
CA ILE A 172 -11.90 3.14 -12.47
C ILE A 172 -13.15 3.96 -12.12
N PHE A 173 -13.04 5.05 -11.35
CA PHE A 173 -14.16 5.91 -11.01
C PHE A 173 -14.79 6.54 -12.24
N LYS A 174 -14.00 7.06 -13.18
CA LYS A 174 -14.51 7.61 -14.46
C LYS A 174 -15.29 6.60 -15.30
N ARG A 175 -14.94 5.31 -15.23
CA ARG A 175 -15.65 4.26 -15.97
C ARG A 175 -16.93 3.80 -15.28
N VAL A 176 -16.95 3.82 -13.95
CA VAL A 176 -18.16 3.48 -13.16
C VAL A 176 -19.22 4.57 -13.29
N GLU A 177 -18.83 5.85 -13.35
CA GLU A 177 -19.75 6.98 -13.57
C GLU A 177 -20.28 7.07 -15.01
N ALA A 178 -19.63 6.41 -15.98
CA ALA A 178 -20.02 6.42 -17.40
C ALA A 178 -20.88 5.21 -17.80
N SER A 179 -21.23 4.33 -16.85
CA SER A 179 -22.04 3.11 -17.06
C SER A 179 -23.44 3.27 -16.48
#